data_69aa69eb73fe6a28e0baf8b60774e03a
#
_entry.id   69aa69eb73fe6a28e0baf8b60774e03a
#
_cell.length_a   1.000
_cell.length_b   1.000
_cell.length_c   1.000
_cell.angle_alpha   90.00
_cell.angle_beta   90.00
_cell.angle_gamma   90.00
#
_symmetry.space_group_name_H-M   'P 1'
#
loop_
_entity.id
_entity.type
_entity.pdbx_description
1 polymer ?
#
loop_
_entity_poly.entity_id
_entity_poly.type
_entity_poly.pdbx_seq_one_letter_code
_entity_poly.pdbx_strand_id
1 'polypeptide(L)'
;MDYVDGFIAAVPTANQDVYRRHAETAAAVFKEHGALSVVECWGDEVPAGKLTSFPMAVQCQPDETVVFSWITWPSKQVRDEGMKKVMADARLQPDTNPMPFDGKRLIYGGFRMIVNA
;
A
#
# COMPACT_ATOMS: atom_id res chain seq x y z
N MET A 1 -16.11 -9.52 10.98
CA MET A 1 -15.17 -8.47 11.33
C MET A 1 -14.34 -8.08 10.13
N ASP A 2 -14.20 -6.82 9.90
CA ASP A 2 -13.42 -6.30 8.79
C ASP A 2 -11.95 -6.64 8.96
N TYR A 3 -11.27 -6.74 7.84
CA TYR A 3 -9.85 -7.06 7.76
C TYR A 3 -9.13 -5.96 7.00
N VAL A 4 -7.88 -5.67 7.38
CA VAL A 4 -7.11 -4.60 6.75
C VAL A 4 -5.70 -5.08 6.42
N ASP A 5 -5.27 -4.78 5.19
CA ASP A 5 -3.86 -4.87 4.81
C ASP A 5 -3.25 -3.49 4.93
N GLY A 6 -2.12 -3.39 5.65
CA GLY A 6 -1.39 -2.14 5.80
C GLY A 6 -0.06 -2.19 5.07
N PHE A 7 0.35 -1.05 4.53
CA PHE A 7 1.58 -0.94 3.74
C PHE A 7 2.32 0.34 4.09
N ILE A 8 3.65 0.26 4.11
CA ILE A 8 4.51 1.43 4.19
C ILE A 8 5.58 1.29 3.12
N ALA A 9 5.80 2.35 2.35
CA ALA A 9 6.78 2.36 1.27
C ALA A 9 7.56 3.66 1.27
N ALA A 10 8.78 3.61 0.73
CA ALA A 10 9.59 4.81 0.45
C ALA A 10 9.51 5.05 -1.06
N VAL A 11 8.97 6.19 -1.46
CA VAL A 11 8.74 6.54 -2.87
C VAL A 11 9.56 7.78 -3.21
N PRO A 12 10.30 7.79 -4.33
CA PRO A 12 10.98 9.02 -4.75
C PRO A 12 10.00 10.19 -4.77
N THR A 13 10.35 11.28 -4.10
CA THR A 13 9.46 12.43 -3.94
C THR A 13 9.02 12.99 -5.29
N ALA A 14 9.90 12.93 -6.29
CA ALA A 14 9.60 13.37 -7.64
C ALA A 14 8.56 12.49 -8.36
N ASN A 15 8.28 11.29 -7.82
CA ASN A 15 7.38 10.32 -8.45
C ASN A 15 5.96 10.37 -7.87
N GLN A 16 5.56 11.43 -7.20
CA GLN A 16 4.23 11.50 -6.56
C GLN A 16 3.09 11.27 -7.56
N ASP A 17 3.12 11.94 -8.72
CA ASP A 17 2.07 11.78 -9.72
C ASP A 17 2.08 10.40 -10.37
N VAL A 18 3.27 9.86 -10.64
CA VAL A 18 3.42 8.51 -11.20
C VAL A 18 2.89 7.48 -10.20
N TYR A 19 3.22 7.65 -8.91
CA TYR A 19 2.76 6.77 -7.85
C TYR A 19 1.23 6.83 -7.74
N ARG A 20 0.65 8.02 -7.76
CA ARG A 20 -0.80 8.18 -7.67
C ARG A 20 -1.52 7.44 -8.79
N ARG A 21 -1.04 7.57 -10.04
CA ARG A 21 -1.65 6.87 -11.18
C ARG A 21 -1.51 5.36 -11.07
N HIS A 22 -0.34 4.88 -10.61
CA HIS A 22 -0.11 3.47 -10.34
C HIS A 22 -1.10 2.96 -9.30
N ALA A 23 -1.28 3.69 -8.21
CA ALA A 23 -2.17 3.32 -7.12
C ALA A 23 -3.64 3.38 -7.53
N GLU A 24 -4.04 4.36 -8.35
CA GLU A 24 -5.41 4.44 -8.86
C GLU A 24 -5.78 3.22 -9.70
N THR A 25 -4.87 2.78 -10.55
CA THR A 25 -5.06 1.56 -11.34
C THR A 25 -5.21 0.34 -10.43
N ALA A 26 -4.31 0.21 -9.46
CA ALA A 26 -4.34 -0.89 -8.49
C ALA A 26 -5.63 -0.86 -7.67
N ALA A 27 -6.05 0.31 -7.21
CA ALA A 27 -7.26 0.47 -6.40
C ALA A 27 -8.51 -0.05 -7.13
N ALA A 28 -8.65 0.27 -8.42
CA ALA A 28 -9.77 -0.21 -9.21
C ALA A 28 -9.81 -1.74 -9.27
N VAL A 29 -8.64 -2.37 -9.46
CA VAL A 29 -8.52 -3.83 -9.51
C VAL A 29 -8.84 -4.45 -8.16
N PHE A 30 -8.31 -3.91 -7.07
CA PHE A 30 -8.61 -4.40 -5.73
C PHE A 30 -10.11 -4.35 -5.43
N LYS A 31 -10.77 -3.25 -5.79
CA LYS A 31 -12.21 -3.12 -5.53
C LYS A 31 -13.04 -4.10 -6.34
N GLU A 32 -12.65 -4.39 -7.58
CA GLU A 32 -13.30 -5.42 -8.39
C GLU A 32 -13.20 -6.80 -7.75
N HIS A 33 -12.13 -7.06 -7.02
CA HIS A 33 -11.89 -8.36 -6.38
C HIS A 33 -12.29 -8.40 -4.91
N GLY A 34 -13.11 -7.46 -4.45
CA GLY A 34 -13.76 -7.55 -3.15
C GLY A 34 -13.30 -6.59 -2.07
N ALA A 35 -12.31 -5.74 -2.33
CA ALA A 35 -11.90 -4.73 -1.36
C ALA A 35 -13.02 -3.70 -1.14
N LEU A 36 -13.20 -3.27 0.09
CA LEU A 36 -14.15 -2.22 0.45
C LEU A 36 -13.57 -0.84 0.15
N SER A 37 -12.31 -0.64 0.46
CA SER A 37 -11.63 0.63 0.22
C SER A 37 -10.14 0.42 0.03
N VAL A 38 -9.53 1.34 -0.72
CA VAL A 38 -8.08 1.44 -0.89
C VAL A 38 -7.72 2.89 -0.64
N VAL A 39 -6.84 3.14 0.33
CA VAL A 39 -6.46 4.49 0.73
C VAL A 39 -4.95 4.61 0.66
N GLU A 40 -4.48 5.66 -0.01
CA GLU A 40 -3.05 5.96 -0.17
C GLU A 40 -2.77 7.34 0.42
N CYS A 41 -1.79 7.42 1.33
CA CYS A 41 -1.47 8.67 2.02
C CYS A 41 0.00 9.03 1.82
N TRP A 42 0.23 10.25 1.36
CA TRP A 42 1.57 10.78 1.10
C TRP A 42 2.12 11.47 2.34
N GLY A 43 3.34 11.14 2.75
CA GLY A 43 3.95 11.68 3.95
C GLY A 43 4.01 13.20 3.96
N ASP A 44 3.61 13.80 5.07
CA ASP A 44 3.56 15.25 5.28
C ASP A 44 4.35 15.64 6.54
N GLU A 45 3.87 15.22 7.70
CA GLU A 45 4.56 15.44 8.98
C GLU A 45 4.98 14.09 9.56
N VAL A 46 6.14 13.56 9.10
CA VAL A 46 6.60 12.25 9.52
C VAL A 46 7.95 12.40 10.22
N PRO A 47 7.97 12.29 11.56
CA PRO A 47 9.23 12.46 12.33
C PRO A 47 10.28 11.42 11.97
N ALA A 48 11.54 11.84 11.95
CA ALA A 48 12.67 10.95 11.72
C ALA A 48 12.86 9.92 12.82
N GLY A 49 12.39 10.24 14.03
CA GLY A 49 12.48 9.35 15.18
C GLY A 49 13.88 9.20 15.75
N LYS A 50 13.97 8.40 16.82
CA LYS A 50 15.26 8.06 17.45
C LYS A 50 15.47 6.56 17.49
N LEU A 51 14.59 5.81 18.14
CA LEU A 51 14.67 4.34 18.18
C LEU A 51 14.13 3.73 16.90
N THR A 52 13.00 4.24 16.43
CA THR A 52 12.37 3.81 15.17
C THR A 52 11.43 4.89 14.69
N SER A 53 10.95 4.73 13.46
CA SER A 53 10.03 5.67 12.81
C SER A 53 9.53 5.05 11.52
N PHE A 54 8.55 5.68 10.88
CA PHE A 54 8.15 5.28 9.55
C PHE A 54 9.32 5.36 8.56
N PRO A 55 10.11 6.45 8.51
CA PRO A 55 11.27 6.49 7.61
C PRO A 55 12.29 5.39 7.88
N MET A 56 12.60 5.11 9.15
CA MET A 56 13.56 4.06 9.50
C MET A 56 13.07 2.68 9.06
N ALA A 57 11.78 2.41 9.22
CA ALA A 57 11.19 1.12 8.88
C ALA A 57 11.36 0.75 7.41
N VAL A 58 11.39 1.72 6.52
CA VAL A 58 11.52 1.51 5.07
C VAL A 58 12.84 2.04 4.51
N GLN A 59 13.80 2.38 5.37
CA GLN A 59 15.11 2.90 4.99
C GLN A 59 14.98 4.06 3.99
N CYS A 60 14.09 5.00 4.34
CA CYS A 60 13.75 6.13 3.48
C CYS A 60 14.98 7.03 3.24
N GLN A 61 15.26 7.31 1.97
CA GLN A 61 16.37 8.17 1.58
C GLN A 61 15.94 9.64 1.58
N PRO A 62 16.92 10.61 1.58
CA PRO A 62 16.58 12.03 1.62
C PRO A 62 15.69 12.52 0.47
N ASP A 63 15.77 11.90 -0.70
CA ASP A 63 14.96 12.24 -1.86
C ASP A 63 13.66 11.44 -1.97
N GLU A 64 13.32 10.71 -0.91
CA GLU A 64 12.13 9.87 -0.86
C GLU A 64 11.12 10.37 0.16
N THR A 65 9.86 9.98 -0.03
CA THR A 65 8.76 10.29 0.86
C THR A 65 8.11 8.98 1.31
N VAL A 66 7.78 8.89 2.60
CA VAL A 66 7.07 7.73 3.13
C VAL A 66 5.61 7.79 2.68
N VAL A 67 5.12 6.65 2.20
CA VAL A 67 3.71 6.45 1.86
C VAL A 67 3.12 5.45 2.83
N PHE A 68 1.98 5.79 3.40
CA PHE A 68 1.21 4.96 4.32
C PHE A 68 -0.12 4.64 3.66
N SER A 69 -0.43 3.34 3.50
CA SER A 69 -1.63 2.96 2.79
C SER A 69 -2.29 1.74 3.43
N TRP A 70 -3.58 1.57 3.16
CA TRP A 70 -4.31 0.40 3.63
C TRP A 70 -5.42 0.02 2.66
N ILE A 71 -5.76 -1.27 2.73
CA ILE A 71 -6.86 -1.85 1.96
C ILE A 71 -7.78 -2.55 2.96
N THR A 72 -9.06 -2.23 2.94
CA THR A 72 -10.03 -2.86 3.83
C THR A 72 -10.89 -3.89 3.09
N TRP A 73 -11.23 -4.96 3.79
CA TRP A 73 -12.00 -6.08 3.25
C TRP A 73 -13.11 -6.46 4.22
N PRO A 74 -14.23 -7.04 3.73
CA PRO A 74 -15.32 -7.49 4.62
C PRO A 74 -14.88 -8.58 5.58
N SER A 75 -13.92 -9.43 5.17
CA SER A 75 -13.43 -10.54 5.97
C SER A 75 -12.06 -10.98 5.48
N LYS A 76 -11.36 -11.77 6.28
CA LYS A 76 -10.10 -12.38 5.88
C LYS A 76 -10.29 -13.32 4.69
N GLN A 77 -11.40 -14.05 4.65
CA GLN A 77 -11.68 -14.97 3.53
C GLN A 77 -11.80 -14.23 2.21
N VAL A 78 -12.56 -13.15 2.18
CA VAL A 78 -12.70 -12.31 0.99
C VAL A 78 -11.35 -11.72 0.59
N ARG A 79 -10.56 -11.28 1.58
CA ARG A 79 -9.21 -10.78 1.34
C ARG A 79 -8.30 -11.85 0.71
N ASP A 80 -8.28 -13.05 1.25
CA ASP A 80 -7.40 -14.13 0.76
C ASP A 80 -7.75 -14.47 -0.70
N GLU A 81 -9.03 -14.60 -1.01
CA GLU A 81 -9.50 -14.87 -2.37
C GLU A 81 -9.25 -13.70 -3.31
N GLY A 82 -9.57 -12.49 -2.85
CA GLY A 82 -9.38 -11.27 -3.62
C GLY A 82 -7.92 -11.00 -3.95
N MET A 83 -7.04 -11.20 -2.96
CA MET A 83 -5.60 -11.01 -3.14
C MET A 83 -5.03 -11.95 -4.20
N LYS A 84 -5.47 -13.21 -4.23
CA LYS A 84 -5.06 -14.16 -5.27
C LYS A 84 -5.45 -13.66 -6.66
N LYS A 85 -6.66 -13.16 -6.81
CA LYS A 85 -7.15 -12.64 -8.08
C LYS A 85 -6.42 -11.39 -8.51
N VAL A 86 -6.14 -10.50 -7.57
CA VAL A 86 -5.36 -9.27 -7.82
C VAL A 86 -3.96 -9.62 -8.32
N MET A 87 -3.28 -10.55 -7.65
CA MET A 87 -1.92 -10.93 -8.02
C MET A 87 -1.84 -11.62 -9.38
N ALA A 88 -2.94 -12.20 -9.85
CA ALA A 88 -3.04 -12.84 -11.16
C ALA A 88 -3.59 -11.91 -12.24
N ASP A 89 -4.04 -10.70 -11.87
CA ASP A 89 -4.66 -9.78 -12.81
C ASP A 89 -3.62 -9.18 -13.76
N ALA A 90 -3.91 -9.21 -15.06
CA ALA A 90 -2.98 -8.74 -16.09
C ALA A 90 -2.67 -7.24 -15.96
N ARG A 91 -3.60 -6.45 -15.41
CA ARG A 91 -3.44 -5.00 -15.26
C ARG A 91 -2.40 -4.62 -14.21
N LEU A 92 -2.03 -5.55 -13.31
CA LEU A 92 -1.08 -5.31 -12.23
C LEU A 92 0.23 -6.09 -12.37
N GLN A 93 0.49 -6.66 -13.55
CA GLN A 93 1.76 -7.31 -13.80
C GLN A 93 2.87 -6.26 -13.97
N PRO A 94 4.14 -6.59 -13.62
CA PRO A 94 5.23 -5.60 -13.65
C PRO A 94 5.47 -4.93 -15.00
N ASP A 95 5.19 -5.62 -16.10
CA ASP A 95 5.36 -5.08 -17.45
C ASP A 95 4.20 -4.18 -17.87
N THR A 96 3.05 -4.25 -17.20
CA THR A 96 1.87 -3.44 -17.49
C THR A 96 1.77 -2.23 -16.55
N ASN A 97 2.06 -2.44 -15.27
CA ASN A 97 1.97 -1.38 -14.25
C ASN A 97 3.15 -1.51 -13.28
N PRO A 98 4.37 -1.13 -13.71
CA PRO A 98 5.54 -1.28 -12.85
C PRO A 98 5.47 -0.41 -11.61
N MET A 99 6.02 -0.91 -10.51
CA MET A 99 6.11 -0.15 -9.27
C MET A 99 7.08 1.03 -9.45
N PRO A 100 6.65 2.27 -9.16
CA PRO A 100 7.51 3.45 -9.28
C PRO A 100 8.38 3.69 -8.03
N PHE A 101 8.75 2.62 -7.32
CA PHE A 101 9.57 2.66 -6.11
C PHE A 101 10.24 1.31 -5.88
N ASP A 102 11.16 1.26 -4.91
CA ASP A 102 11.86 0.03 -4.55
C ASP A 102 10.96 -0.90 -3.72
N GLY A 103 10.41 -1.91 -4.36
CA GLY A 103 9.53 -2.88 -3.70
C GLY A 103 10.22 -3.74 -2.64
N LYS A 104 11.55 -3.80 -2.61
CA LYS A 104 12.29 -4.58 -1.61
C LYS A 104 12.21 -3.96 -0.22
N ARG A 105 11.97 -2.64 -0.14
CA ARG A 105 11.84 -1.93 1.13
C ARG A 105 10.40 -1.74 1.56
N LEU A 106 9.44 -2.20 0.77
CA LEU A 106 8.04 -2.19 1.13
C LEU A 106 7.80 -3.13 2.31
N ILE A 107 7.14 -2.63 3.34
CA ILE A 107 6.66 -3.48 4.42
C ILE A 107 5.14 -3.56 4.37
N TYR A 108 4.60 -4.73 4.72
CA TYR A 108 3.16 -4.95 4.64
C TYR A 108 2.74 -6.08 5.57
N GLY A 109 1.45 -6.11 5.85
CA GLY A 109 0.88 -7.18 6.67
C GLY A 109 -0.62 -7.09 6.73
N GLY A 110 -1.25 -8.20 7.13
CA GLY A 110 -2.69 -8.29 7.31
C GLY A 110 -3.06 -8.26 8.78
N PHE A 111 -4.11 -7.51 9.11
CA PHE A 111 -4.51 -7.24 10.48
C PHE A 111 -6.03 -7.40 10.64
N ARG A 112 -6.45 -7.99 11.75
CA ARG A 112 -7.86 -8.01 12.11
C ARG A 112 -8.21 -6.73 12.85
N MET A 113 -9.29 -6.07 12.44
CA MET A 113 -9.78 -4.91 13.18
C MET A 113 -10.37 -5.40 14.51
N ILE A 114 -9.91 -4.80 15.61
CA ILE A 114 -10.42 -5.10 16.93
C ILE A 114 -11.23 -3.93 17.51
N VAL A 115 -11.05 -2.75 16.96
CA VAL A 115 -11.85 -1.56 17.28
C VAL A 115 -12.07 -0.77 15.99
N ASN A 116 -13.32 -0.44 15.72
CA ASN A 116 -13.70 0.44 14.62
C ASN A 116 -14.86 1.28 15.12
N ALA A 117 -14.52 2.37 15.79
CA ALA A 117 -15.48 3.27 16.43
C ALA A 117 -15.98 4.35 15.47
#